data_d302e1c708b1f0a03d4be755a42f2b8e
#
_entry.id   d302e1c708b1f0a03d4be755a42f2b8e
#
_cell.length_a   1.000
_cell.length_b   1.000
_cell.length_c   1.000
_cell.angle_alpha   90.00
_cell.angle_beta   90.00
_cell.angle_gamma   90.00
#
_symmetry.space_group_name_H-M   'P 1'
#
loop_
_entity.id
_entity.type
_entity.pdbx_description
1 polymer ?
#
loop_
_entity_poly.entity_id
_entity_poly.type
_entity_poly.pdbx_seq_one_letter_code
_entity_poly.pdbx_strand_id
1 'polypeptide(L)'
;FPPVPESVASLADASLSGSAGYLRLLWTYSAPCFIAVFLSAVLFGFLLLPILFLFRGFLLSYSVSVLLAGGVPAGRACLIVGLPALFSLTALFLLGEEAFCSSLDIYRTCRGYPTVRFSFVSADRLLIAALLVSAAAFVRQLLIPLLL
;
A
#
# COMPACT_ATOMS: atom_id res chain seq x y z
N PHE A 1 -6.19 23.35 23.86
CA PHE A 1 -5.99 22.30 22.82
C PHE A 1 -6.17 22.95 21.48
N PRO A 2 -5.20 22.86 20.55
CA PRO A 2 -5.42 23.30 19.19
C PRO A 2 -6.54 22.46 18.57
N PRO A 3 -7.43 23.04 17.75
CA PRO A 3 -8.49 22.31 17.09
C PRO A 3 -7.86 21.20 16.24
N VAL A 4 -8.45 20.01 16.31
CA VAL A 4 -8.07 18.89 15.45
C VAL A 4 -8.13 19.39 14.00
N PRO A 5 -7.04 19.29 13.21
CA PRO A 5 -7.07 19.79 11.84
C PRO A 5 -8.22 19.10 11.10
N GLU A 6 -9.01 19.88 10.37
CA GLU A 6 -10.21 19.44 9.64
C GLU A 6 -9.93 18.22 8.74
N SER A 7 -8.67 18.05 8.31
CA SER A 7 -8.21 16.89 7.57
C SER A 7 -8.34 15.56 8.33
N VAL A 8 -8.19 15.56 9.65
CA VAL A 8 -8.34 14.35 10.47
C VAL A 8 -9.81 14.06 10.76
N ALA A 9 -10.61 15.12 10.99
CA ALA A 9 -12.05 14.99 11.11
C ALA A 9 -12.70 14.49 9.80
N SER A 10 -12.26 15.01 8.65
CA SER A 10 -12.76 14.55 7.34
C SER A 10 -12.37 13.11 7.01
N LEU A 11 -11.22 12.64 7.51
CA LEU A 11 -10.83 11.23 7.38
C LEU A 11 -11.65 10.31 8.28
N ALA A 12 -12.04 10.78 9.46
CA ALA A 12 -12.93 10.06 10.35
C ALA A 12 -14.37 10.02 9.80
N ASP A 13 -14.88 11.13 9.29
CA ASP A 13 -16.21 11.19 8.66
C ASP A 13 -16.31 10.37 7.38
N ALA A 14 -15.25 10.33 6.56
CA ALA A 14 -15.19 9.49 5.38
C ALA A 14 -15.18 7.99 5.70
N SER A 15 -14.70 7.61 6.90
CA SER A 15 -14.72 6.22 7.35
C SER A 15 -16.09 5.77 7.89
N LEU A 16 -16.93 6.72 8.29
CA LEU A 16 -18.25 6.47 8.86
C LEU A 16 -19.36 6.33 7.81
N SER A 17 -19.12 6.73 6.57
CA SER A 17 -20.12 6.68 5.49
C SER A 17 -20.08 5.37 4.68
N GLY A 18 -20.35 4.23 5.33
CA GLY A 18 -20.73 2.97 4.68
C GLY A 18 -19.81 2.47 3.55
N SER A 19 -20.42 1.97 2.48
CA SER A 19 -19.73 1.36 1.32
C SER A 19 -18.78 2.31 0.56
N ALA A 20 -19.08 3.59 0.52
CA ALA A 20 -18.23 4.59 -0.14
C ALA A 20 -16.88 4.80 0.58
N GLY A 21 -16.88 4.76 1.91
CA GLY A 21 -15.66 4.83 2.72
C GLY A 21 -14.77 3.61 2.50
N TYR A 22 -15.36 2.42 2.43
CA TYR A 22 -14.63 1.18 2.14
C TYR A 22 -13.98 1.20 0.75
N LEU A 23 -14.71 1.61 -0.28
CA LEU A 23 -14.18 1.74 -1.63
C LEU A 23 -13.00 2.72 -1.72
N ARG A 24 -13.08 3.85 -1.02
CA ARG A 24 -12.01 4.83 -0.95
C ARG A 24 -10.77 4.29 -0.26
N LEU A 25 -10.94 3.55 0.85
CA LEU A 25 -9.86 2.87 1.54
C LEU A 25 -9.22 1.80 0.66
N LEU A 26 -10.05 0.98 0.01
CA LEU A 26 -9.59 -0.05 -0.92
C LEU A 26 -8.76 0.56 -2.04
N TRP A 27 -9.21 1.68 -2.63
CA TRP A 27 -8.47 2.40 -3.64
C TRP A 27 -7.12 2.89 -3.13
N THR A 28 -7.08 3.48 -1.94
CA THR A 28 -5.84 3.99 -1.32
C THR A 28 -4.82 2.89 -1.07
N TYR A 29 -5.26 1.71 -0.67
CA TYR A 29 -4.36 0.57 -0.44
C TYR A 29 -4.00 -0.18 -1.73
N SER A 30 -4.87 -0.19 -2.74
CA SER A 30 -4.61 -0.84 -4.02
C SER A 30 -3.74 0.00 -4.96
N ALA A 31 -3.80 1.33 -4.85
CA ALA A 31 -3.04 2.24 -5.73
C ALA A 31 -1.54 1.89 -5.81
N PRO A 32 -0.78 1.69 -4.72
CA PRO A 32 0.63 1.33 -4.82
C PRO A 32 0.86 -0.03 -5.48
N CYS A 33 -0.08 -0.98 -5.32
CA CYS A 33 -0.01 -2.27 -5.99
C CYS A 33 -0.21 -2.14 -7.51
N PHE A 34 -1.15 -1.31 -7.95
CA PHE A 34 -1.32 -1.00 -9.37
C PHE A 34 -0.11 -0.31 -9.96
N ILE A 35 0.48 0.65 -9.25
CA ILE A 35 1.72 1.31 -9.67
C ILE A 35 2.85 0.29 -9.80
N ALA A 36 3.02 -0.63 -8.84
CA ALA A 36 4.04 -1.66 -8.89
C ALA A 36 3.86 -2.59 -10.11
N VAL A 37 2.62 -3.02 -10.41
CA VAL A 37 2.30 -3.82 -11.59
C VAL A 37 2.58 -3.04 -12.87
N PHE A 38 2.23 -1.76 -12.93
CA PHE A 38 2.53 -0.92 -14.09
C PHE A 38 4.04 -0.75 -14.29
N LEU A 39 4.79 -0.55 -13.21
CA LEU A 39 6.25 -0.45 -13.25
C LEU A 39 6.91 -1.76 -13.70
N SER A 40 6.27 -2.90 -13.52
CA SER A 40 6.78 -4.18 -14.01
C SER A 40 6.96 -4.22 -15.54
N ALA A 41 6.15 -3.44 -16.25
CA ALA A 41 6.18 -3.33 -17.70
C ALA A 41 7.16 -2.25 -18.23
N VAL A 42 7.77 -1.46 -17.32
CA VAL A 42 8.66 -0.36 -17.70
C VAL A 42 10.13 -0.79 -17.58
N LEU A 43 10.94 -0.42 -18.55
CA LEU A 43 12.36 -0.76 -18.65
C LEU A 43 13.17 -0.38 -17.39
N PHE A 44 12.83 0.72 -16.73
CA PHE A 44 13.48 1.22 -15.53
C PHE A 44 12.68 0.94 -14.25
N GLY A 45 11.67 0.07 -14.32
CA GLY A 45 10.81 -0.27 -13.19
C GLY A 45 11.59 -0.79 -11.98
N PHE A 46 12.67 -1.56 -12.22
CA PHE A 46 13.53 -2.07 -11.15
C PHE A 46 14.21 -0.96 -10.32
N LEU A 47 14.45 0.21 -10.90
CA LEU A 47 15.01 1.36 -10.19
C LEU A 47 13.94 2.18 -9.46
N LEU A 48 12.74 2.24 -10.02
CA LEU A 48 11.62 3.01 -9.47
C LEU A 48 10.91 2.27 -8.32
N LEU A 49 10.95 0.94 -8.28
CA LEU A 49 10.35 0.14 -7.22
C LEU A 49 10.89 0.47 -5.82
N PRO A 50 12.21 0.55 -5.57
CA PRO A 50 12.73 0.97 -4.27
C PRO A 50 12.24 2.35 -3.84
N ILE A 51 12.12 3.28 -4.79
CA ILE A 51 11.61 4.63 -4.53
C ILE A 51 10.14 4.57 -4.09
N LEU A 52 9.33 3.71 -4.72
CA LEU A 52 7.95 3.47 -4.32
C LEU A 52 7.85 2.95 -2.89
N PHE A 53 8.72 2.00 -2.49
CA PHE A 53 8.78 1.48 -1.13
C PHE A 53 9.18 2.56 -0.11
N LEU A 54 10.18 3.37 -0.43
CA LEU A 54 10.59 4.50 0.41
C LEU A 54 9.45 5.50 0.61
N PHE A 55 8.77 5.86 -0.46
CA PHE A 55 7.62 6.77 -0.41
C PHE A 55 6.48 6.20 0.44
N ARG A 56 6.20 4.91 0.31
CA ARG A 56 5.20 4.22 1.12
C ARG A 56 5.57 4.21 2.61
N GLY A 57 6.83 3.92 2.93
CA GLY A 57 7.34 3.98 4.30
C GLY A 57 7.23 5.39 4.91
N PHE A 58 7.55 6.41 4.12
CA PHE A 58 7.40 7.80 4.54
C PHE A 58 5.94 8.16 4.85
N LEU A 59 4.99 7.78 3.99
CA LEU A 59 3.56 8.02 4.23
C LEU A 59 3.05 7.33 5.49
N LEU A 60 3.51 6.11 5.78
CA LEU A 60 3.16 5.39 7.01
C LEU A 60 3.69 6.11 8.25
N SER A 61 4.96 6.53 8.23
CA SER A 61 5.58 7.28 9.31
C SER A 61 4.85 8.60 9.56
N TYR A 62 4.53 9.31 8.49
CA TYR A 62 3.76 10.56 8.56
C TYR A 62 2.38 10.34 9.20
N SER A 63 1.66 9.27 8.80
CA SER A 63 0.35 8.94 9.35
C SER A 63 0.40 8.68 10.87
N VAL A 64 1.42 7.97 11.34
CA VAL A 64 1.63 7.73 12.78
C VAL A 64 1.93 9.03 13.50
N SER A 65 2.78 9.89 12.94
CA SER A 65 3.14 11.17 13.53
C SER A 65 1.93 12.10 13.69
N VAL A 66 1.05 12.14 12.69
CA VAL A 66 -0.20 12.94 12.75
C VAL A 66 -1.13 12.43 13.84
N LEU A 67 -1.28 11.11 14.00
CA LEU A 67 -2.12 10.52 15.06
C LEU A 67 -1.56 10.82 16.45
N LEU A 68 -0.23 10.76 16.63
CA LEU A 68 0.43 11.12 17.89
C LEU A 68 0.24 12.60 18.22
N ALA A 69 0.36 13.47 17.22
CA ALA A 69 0.12 14.91 17.38
C ALA A 69 -1.35 15.21 17.75
N GLY A 70 -2.30 14.37 17.30
CA GLY A 70 -3.71 14.43 17.66
C GLY A 70 -4.04 13.91 19.07
N GLY A 71 -3.03 13.55 19.89
CA GLY A 71 -3.21 13.11 21.28
C GLY A 71 -3.63 11.64 21.44
N VAL A 72 -3.60 10.86 20.37
CA VAL A 72 -3.88 9.41 20.43
C VAL A 72 -2.69 8.70 21.10
N PRO A 73 -2.92 7.82 22.09
CA PRO A 73 -1.82 7.10 22.74
C PRO A 73 -1.07 6.23 21.71
N ALA A 74 0.28 6.21 21.84
CA ALA A 74 1.18 5.59 20.88
C ALA A 74 0.81 4.14 20.52
N GLY A 75 0.37 3.35 21.52
CA GLY A 75 -0.04 1.97 21.30
C GLY A 75 -1.26 1.84 20.36
N ARG A 76 -2.27 2.71 20.51
CA ARG A 76 -3.45 2.73 19.65
C ARG A 76 -3.10 3.24 18.25
N ALA A 77 -2.28 4.28 18.13
CA ALA A 77 -1.81 4.80 16.86
C ALA A 77 -1.06 3.71 16.05
N CYS A 78 -0.16 2.97 16.72
CA CYS A 78 0.55 1.86 16.09
C CYS A 78 -0.38 0.72 15.65
N LEU A 79 -1.43 0.40 16.41
CA LEU A 79 -2.40 -0.62 16.01
C LEU A 79 -3.25 -0.18 14.82
N ILE A 80 -3.76 1.04 14.83
CA ILE A 80 -4.64 1.57 13.78
C ILE A 80 -3.91 1.66 12.44
N VAL A 81 -2.65 2.09 12.45
CA VAL A 81 -1.86 2.24 11.21
C VAL A 81 -1.05 1.00 10.90
N GLY A 82 -0.44 0.38 11.91
CA GLY A 82 0.51 -0.72 11.73
C GLY A 82 -0.16 -2.00 11.26
N LEU A 83 -1.31 -2.36 11.81
CA LEU A 83 -1.96 -3.63 11.49
C LEU A 83 -2.46 -3.68 10.03
N PRO A 84 -3.19 -2.68 9.51
CA PRO A 84 -3.49 -2.63 8.07
C PRO A 84 -2.24 -2.48 7.19
N ALA A 85 -1.22 -1.77 7.67
CA ALA A 85 0.02 -1.59 6.93
C ALA A 85 0.78 -2.91 6.72
N LEU A 86 0.77 -3.82 7.69
CA LEU A 86 1.40 -5.14 7.56
C LEU A 86 0.82 -5.91 6.36
N PHE A 87 -0.51 -5.98 6.24
CA PHE A 87 -1.16 -6.66 5.11
C PHE A 87 -0.87 -5.95 3.78
N SER A 88 -0.96 -4.63 3.76
CA SER A 88 -0.70 -3.83 2.56
C SER A 88 0.75 -3.90 2.12
N LEU A 89 1.72 -3.87 3.05
CA LEU A 89 3.14 -4.01 2.73
C LEU A 89 3.47 -5.42 2.23
N THR A 90 2.90 -6.46 2.84
CA THR A 90 3.08 -7.84 2.37
C THR A 90 2.58 -8.01 0.93
N ALA A 91 1.40 -7.46 0.60
CA ALA A 91 0.88 -7.46 -0.76
C ALA A 91 1.82 -6.73 -1.73
N LEU A 92 2.33 -5.55 -1.32
CA LEU A 92 3.24 -4.77 -2.13
C LEU A 92 4.60 -5.48 -2.33
N PHE A 93 5.11 -6.20 -1.31
CA PHE A 93 6.33 -7.00 -1.43
C PHE A 93 6.17 -8.15 -2.42
N LEU A 94 5.06 -8.89 -2.34
CA LEU A 94 4.79 -10.00 -3.25
C LEU A 94 4.73 -9.55 -4.71
N LEU A 95 4.02 -8.46 -4.98
CA LEU A 95 3.95 -7.89 -6.33
C LEU A 95 5.24 -7.19 -6.74
N GLY A 96 5.92 -6.54 -5.80
CA GLY A 96 7.18 -5.85 -6.02
C GLY A 96 8.31 -6.80 -6.42
N GLU A 97 8.40 -7.97 -5.81
CA GLU A 97 9.38 -9.00 -6.17
C GLU A 97 9.22 -9.44 -7.63
N GLU A 98 8.00 -9.77 -8.04
CA GLU A 98 7.74 -10.16 -9.43
C GLU A 98 7.94 -9.00 -10.41
N ALA A 99 7.49 -7.81 -10.05
CA ALA A 99 7.65 -6.62 -10.87
C ALA A 99 9.14 -6.30 -11.08
N PHE A 100 9.94 -6.46 -10.03
CA PHE A 100 11.39 -6.26 -10.09
C PHE A 100 12.05 -7.27 -11.03
N CYS A 101 11.76 -8.55 -10.88
CA CYS A 101 12.28 -9.60 -11.74
C CYS A 101 11.87 -9.39 -13.21
N SER A 102 10.61 -9.09 -13.46
CA SER A 102 10.08 -8.85 -14.81
C SER A 102 10.75 -7.63 -15.47
N SER A 103 10.88 -6.52 -14.75
CA SER A 103 11.54 -5.32 -15.26
C SER A 103 13.03 -5.53 -15.53
N LEU A 104 13.72 -6.31 -14.68
CA LEU A 104 15.12 -6.65 -14.87
C LEU A 104 15.33 -7.54 -16.10
N ASP A 105 14.41 -8.47 -16.36
CA ASP A 105 14.45 -9.33 -17.54
C ASP A 105 14.24 -8.53 -18.83
N ILE A 106 13.35 -7.55 -18.82
CA ILE A 106 13.17 -6.61 -19.94
C ILE A 106 14.49 -5.84 -20.20
N TYR A 107 15.10 -5.31 -19.14
CA TYR A 107 16.36 -4.58 -19.24
C TYR A 107 17.48 -5.45 -19.82
N ARG A 108 17.60 -6.70 -19.36
CA ARG A 108 18.59 -7.67 -19.87
C ARG A 108 18.36 -8.00 -21.34
N THR A 109 17.09 -8.18 -21.74
CA THR A 109 16.72 -8.45 -23.15
C THR A 109 17.11 -7.29 -24.05
N CYS A 110 16.90 -6.05 -23.62
CA CYS A 110 17.30 -4.86 -24.38
C CYS A 110 18.83 -4.74 -24.52
N ARG A 111 19.60 -5.34 -23.61
CA ARG A 111 21.07 -5.40 -23.68
C ARG A 111 21.62 -6.58 -24.50
N GLY A 112 20.74 -7.39 -25.10
CA GLY A 112 21.14 -8.52 -25.95
C GLY A 112 21.52 -9.79 -25.20
N TYR A 113 21.18 -9.90 -23.90
CA TYR A 113 21.33 -11.14 -23.16
C TYR A 113 20.14 -12.07 -23.45
N PRO A 114 20.37 -13.36 -23.73
CA PRO A 114 19.27 -14.30 -23.93
C PRO A 114 18.48 -14.45 -22.64
N THR A 115 17.24 -13.98 -22.63
CA THR A 115 16.33 -14.14 -21.50
C THR A 115 15.44 -15.35 -21.70
N VAL A 116 15.32 -16.15 -20.66
CA VAL A 116 14.70 -17.46 -20.72
C VAL A 116 13.17 -17.40 -20.58
N ARG A 117 12.56 -16.34 -20.06
CA ARG A 117 11.10 -16.20 -19.96
C ARG A 117 10.66 -14.76 -19.67
N PHE A 118 9.78 -14.24 -20.48
CA PHE A 118 8.89 -13.12 -20.12
C PHE A 118 7.85 -13.67 -19.13
N SER A 119 8.08 -13.49 -17.86
CA SER A 119 7.11 -13.82 -16.83
C SER A 119 6.35 -12.54 -16.45
N PHE A 120 5.15 -12.39 -16.99
CA PHE A 120 4.19 -11.44 -16.43
C PHE A 120 3.84 -11.86 -14.99
N VAL A 121 3.49 -10.88 -14.17
CA VAL A 121 2.99 -11.12 -12.80
C VAL A 121 1.95 -12.25 -12.84
N SER A 122 2.20 -13.33 -12.11
CA SER A 122 1.32 -14.49 -12.11
C SER A 122 -0.06 -14.12 -11.54
N ALA A 123 -1.12 -14.62 -12.17
CA ALA A 123 -2.50 -14.34 -11.74
C ALA A 123 -2.74 -14.75 -10.28
N ASP A 124 -2.07 -15.82 -9.83
CA ASP A 124 -2.18 -16.32 -8.47
C ASP A 124 -1.67 -15.32 -7.44
N ARG A 125 -0.51 -14.71 -7.69
CA ARG A 125 0.05 -13.69 -6.79
C ARG A 125 -0.77 -12.41 -6.80
N LEU A 126 -1.34 -12.07 -7.95
CA LEU A 126 -2.24 -10.92 -8.09
C LEU A 126 -3.52 -11.13 -7.27
N LEU A 127 -4.07 -12.34 -7.26
CA LEU A 127 -5.21 -12.71 -6.42
C LEU A 127 -4.86 -12.65 -4.92
N ILE A 128 -3.72 -13.18 -4.52
CA ILE A 128 -3.26 -13.13 -3.12
C ILE A 128 -3.07 -11.69 -2.68
N ALA A 129 -2.44 -10.86 -3.50
CA ALA A 129 -2.27 -9.44 -3.21
C ALA A 129 -3.60 -8.70 -3.10
N ALA A 130 -4.57 -8.99 -3.97
CA ALA A 130 -5.91 -8.40 -3.91
C ALA A 130 -6.64 -8.81 -2.61
N LEU A 131 -6.52 -10.07 -2.19
CA LEU A 131 -7.07 -10.56 -0.92
C LEU A 131 -6.41 -9.86 0.27
N LEU A 132 -5.10 -9.70 0.27
CA LEU A 132 -4.36 -9.00 1.34
C LEU A 132 -4.75 -7.52 1.42
N VAL A 133 -4.91 -6.85 0.28
CA VAL A 133 -5.34 -5.44 0.23
C VAL A 133 -6.78 -5.30 0.73
N SER A 134 -7.68 -6.20 0.35
CA SER A 134 -9.07 -6.20 0.85
C SER A 134 -9.12 -6.47 2.35
N ALA A 135 -8.31 -7.39 2.86
CA ALA A 135 -8.18 -7.66 4.29
C ALA A 135 -7.65 -6.42 5.05
N ALA A 136 -6.65 -5.72 4.51
CA ALA A 136 -6.13 -4.48 5.09
C ALA A 136 -7.21 -3.41 5.23
N ALA A 137 -8.02 -3.22 4.18
CA ALA A 137 -9.12 -2.26 4.19
C ALA A 137 -10.21 -2.64 5.19
N PHE A 138 -10.56 -3.93 5.27
CA PHE A 138 -11.55 -4.46 6.21
C PHE A 138 -11.09 -4.30 7.67
N VAL A 139 -9.85 -4.68 7.97
CA VAL A 139 -9.26 -4.53 9.31
C VAL A 139 -9.26 -3.07 9.75
N ARG A 140 -8.89 -2.15 8.85
CA ARG A 140 -8.91 -0.72 9.18
C ARG A 140 -10.32 -0.23 9.46
N GLN A 141 -11.31 -0.62 8.67
CA GLN A 141 -12.70 -0.22 8.87
C GLN A 141 -13.27 -0.72 10.20
N LEU A 142 -12.81 -1.89 10.65
CA LEU A 142 -13.24 -2.50 11.91
C LEU A 142 -12.51 -1.88 13.11
N LEU A 143 -11.25 -1.49 12.95
CA LEU A 143 -10.43 -0.90 14.01
C LEU A 143 -10.81 0.55 14.34
N ILE A 144 -11.23 1.33 13.35
CA ILE A 144 -11.57 2.75 13.56
C ILE A 144 -12.71 2.91 14.58
N PRO A 145 -13.88 2.25 14.46
CA PRO A 145 -14.97 2.40 15.44
C PRO A 145 -14.69 1.73 16.78
N LEU A 146 -13.73 0.77 16.82
CA LEU A 146 -13.41 0.05 18.05
C LEU A 146 -12.39 0.82 18.94
N LEU A 147 -11.53 1.64 18.35
CA LEU A 147 -10.41 2.30 19.02
C LEU A 147 -10.55 3.82 19.15
N LEU A 148 -11.45 4.43 18.41
CA LEU A 148 -11.86 5.82 18.50
C LEU A 148 -13.13 5.94 19.33
#